data_b6b91958b036ea4411de1405367240b5
#
_entry.id   b6b91958b036ea4411de1405367240b5
#
_cell.length_a   1.000
_cell.length_b   1.000
_cell.length_c   1.000
_cell.angle_alpha   90.00
_cell.angle_beta   90.00
_cell.angle_gamma   90.00
#
_symmetry.space_group_name_H-M   'P 1'
#
loop_
_entity.id
_entity.type
_entity.pdbx_description
1 polymer ?
#
loop_
_entity_poly.entity_id
_entity_poly.type
_entity_poly.pdbx_seq_one_letter_code
_entity_poly.pdbx_strand_id
1 'polypeptide(L)'
;MTPSWPPTPADVARLLEALALAEERSPHYRARFAAAGFRVTELRDYDAVRARVPRTAKADLVAAQRAHPPFGDFLAAFPSELAAVHVSPGPLYIPRLADEPGGTPVLREAIGAMGVRRGEVAHVTLSYHVMPGGLRLHRAFEEYGCVVLNGGTGASALQLQVARDLGATVYAGTPSFLGRLADQARELGWDPRRDLHYRLGFSTAEALPQVLRAELEGAFGLELFDHCGEALIGPVAGECRLHAGMHLHARDLFCEFLDLATGEPVEPGGTGELVATHLGRRALPLVRYAPGDVYRLRVGDCGCGNPAPRVDFVGQVGTIRKVRGVLVHAAQVARVVAEFPELGRFQVVIEHPAGERYERATLRAGLVREAPTDLVGRLARRLKETVLLDLGVALVAEAEIPEDAGPPRYAGAMVDRRTH
;
A
#
# COMPACT_ATOMS: atom_id res chain seq x y z
N MET A 1 14.81 -17.30 4.99
CA MET A 1 13.69 -18.24 4.71
C MET A 1 12.53 -17.43 4.24
N THR A 2 11.98 -17.79 3.10
CA THR A 2 10.83 -17.14 2.48
C THR A 2 9.57 -17.86 2.95
N PRO A 3 8.50 -17.17 3.39
CA PRO A 3 7.26 -17.87 3.71
C PRO A 3 6.74 -18.54 2.47
N SER A 4 6.43 -19.80 2.62
CA SER A 4 5.59 -20.54 1.69
C SER A 4 4.14 -20.35 2.09
N TRP A 5 3.23 -20.40 1.15
CA TRP A 5 1.83 -20.52 1.45
C TRP A 5 1.37 -21.94 1.11
N PRO A 6 0.90 -22.70 2.06
CA PRO A 6 0.73 -22.44 3.50
C PRO A 6 2.06 -22.21 4.23
N PRO A 7 2.04 -21.52 5.41
CA PRO A 7 3.25 -21.18 6.16
C PRO A 7 3.99 -22.43 6.66
N THR A 8 5.32 -22.36 6.62
CA THR A 8 6.16 -23.44 7.15
C THR A 8 6.14 -23.49 8.68
N PRO A 9 6.52 -24.61 9.31
CA PRO A 9 6.72 -24.67 10.75
C PRO A 9 7.68 -23.60 11.30
N ALA A 10 8.71 -23.22 10.50
CA ALA A 10 9.65 -22.17 10.89
C ALA A 10 8.98 -20.77 10.87
N ASP A 11 8.11 -20.50 9.92
CA ASP A 11 7.35 -19.24 9.87
C ASP A 11 6.38 -19.15 11.06
N VAL A 12 5.73 -20.25 11.42
CA VAL A 12 4.84 -20.32 12.57
C VAL A 12 5.62 -20.13 13.89
N ALA A 13 6.79 -20.71 14.02
CA ALA A 13 7.64 -20.50 15.20
C ALA A 13 7.99 -19.01 15.40
N ARG A 14 8.41 -18.32 14.34
CA ARG A 14 8.69 -16.87 14.37
C ARG A 14 7.44 -16.04 14.69
N LEU A 15 6.29 -16.44 14.16
CA LEU A 15 5.00 -15.81 14.50
C LEU A 15 4.71 -15.94 16.00
N LEU A 16 4.83 -17.14 16.56
CA LEU A 16 4.60 -17.39 18.00
C LEU A 16 5.57 -16.61 18.89
N GLU A 17 6.85 -16.47 18.50
CA GLU A 17 7.83 -15.61 19.18
C GLU A 17 7.38 -14.14 19.20
N ALA A 18 6.90 -13.61 18.06
CA ALA A 18 6.41 -12.24 17.98
C ALA A 18 5.14 -12.03 18.85
N LEU A 19 4.23 -13.01 18.87
CA LEU A 19 3.05 -12.99 19.74
C LEU A 19 3.43 -13.03 21.22
N ALA A 20 4.39 -13.88 21.61
CA ALA A 20 4.87 -13.98 22.98
C ALA A 20 5.48 -12.67 23.49
N LEU A 21 6.30 -12.02 22.65
CA LEU A 21 6.85 -10.69 22.96
C LEU A 21 5.73 -9.65 23.13
N ALA A 22 4.72 -9.67 22.27
CA ALA A 22 3.57 -8.77 22.37
C ALA A 22 2.77 -9.00 23.64
N GLU A 23 2.49 -10.27 24.03
CA GLU A 23 1.82 -10.63 25.29
C GLU A 23 2.63 -10.18 26.51
N GLU A 24 3.95 -10.41 26.50
CA GLU A 24 4.82 -10.08 27.61
C GLU A 24 4.94 -8.57 27.84
N ARG A 25 5.13 -7.79 26.76
CA ARG A 25 5.58 -6.41 26.87
C ARG A 25 4.52 -5.35 26.59
N SER A 26 3.51 -5.64 25.76
CA SER A 26 2.46 -4.67 25.43
C SER A 26 1.25 -4.84 26.35
N PRO A 27 0.87 -3.83 27.14
CA PRO A 27 -0.35 -3.86 27.94
C PRO A 27 -1.60 -4.14 27.09
N HIS A 28 -1.68 -3.56 25.89
CA HIS A 28 -2.79 -3.77 24.96
C HIS A 28 -2.96 -5.25 24.59
N TYR A 29 -1.90 -5.90 24.10
CA TYR A 29 -2.00 -7.30 23.66
C TYR A 29 -2.20 -8.25 24.82
N ARG A 30 -1.60 -7.99 25.97
CA ARG A 30 -1.85 -8.77 27.20
C ARG A 30 -3.32 -8.75 27.58
N ALA A 31 -3.94 -7.57 27.63
CA ALA A 31 -5.35 -7.42 27.94
C ALA A 31 -6.24 -8.07 26.88
N ARG A 32 -5.89 -7.90 25.60
CA ARG A 32 -6.66 -8.41 24.46
C ARG A 32 -6.64 -9.94 24.39
N PHE A 33 -5.50 -10.59 24.65
CA PHE A 33 -5.39 -12.04 24.66
C PHE A 33 -6.09 -12.63 25.87
N ALA A 34 -5.97 -12.01 27.04
CA ALA A 34 -6.72 -12.42 28.23
C ALA A 34 -8.24 -12.32 28.01
N ALA A 35 -8.72 -11.23 27.38
CA ALA A 35 -10.13 -11.08 27.05
C ALA A 35 -10.61 -12.10 26.01
N ALA A 36 -9.73 -12.55 25.11
CA ALA A 36 -10.00 -13.63 24.16
C ALA A 36 -9.85 -15.04 24.78
N GLY A 37 -9.50 -15.13 26.05
CA GLY A 37 -9.49 -16.40 26.83
C GLY A 37 -8.32 -17.32 26.48
N PHE A 38 -7.13 -16.78 26.16
CA PHE A 38 -5.96 -17.62 25.90
C PHE A 38 -4.63 -16.96 26.33
N ARG A 39 -3.61 -17.80 26.43
CA ARG A 39 -2.20 -17.42 26.52
C ARG A 39 -1.46 -17.87 25.27
N VAL A 40 -0.46 -17.11 24.82
CA VAL A 40 0.33 -17.48 23.64
C VAL A 40 0.99 -18.85 23.76
N THR A 41 1.36 -19.25 24.98
CA THR A 41 1.92 -20.57 25.28
C THR A 41 0.98 -21.75 24.98
N GLU A 42 -0.32 -21.52 24.79
CA GLU A 42 -1.32 -22.53 24.42
C GLU A 42 -1.43 -22.72 22.89
N LEU A 43 -0.92 -21.78 22.09
CA LEU A 43 -0.94 -21.85 20.64
C LEU A 43 0.17 -22.78 20.14
N ARG A 44 -0.14 -23.69 19.22
CA ARG A 44 0.81 -24.71 18.72
C ARG A 44 1.07 -24.61 17.21
N ASP A 45 0.13 -24.04 16.50
CA ASP A 45 0.15 -23.99 15.03
C ASP A 45 -0.55 -22.73 14.51
N TYR A 46 -0.54 -22.57 13.20
CA TYR A 46 -1.17 -21.42 12.54
C TYR A 46 -2.70 -21.43 12.67
N ASP A 47 -3.34 -22.60 12.66
CA ASP A 47 -4.79 -22.68 12.78
C ASP A 47 -5.26 -22.21 14.16
N ALA A 48 -4.53 -22.54 15.22
CA ALA A 48 -4.78 -22.04 16.56
C ALA A 48 -4.60 -20.52 16.66
N VAL A 49 -3.57 -19.95 16.00
CA VAL A 49 -3.38 -18.50 15.92
C VAL A 49 -4.55 -17.85 15.21
N ARG A 50 -4.93 -18.38 14.06
CA ARG A 50 -6.02 -17.84 13.24
C ARG A 50 -7.36 -17.85 13.97
N ALA A 51 -7.66 -18.93 14.68
CA ALA A 51 -8.92 -19.10 15.38
C ALA A 51 -9.03 -18.24 16.64
N ARG A 52 -7.92 -18.00 17.36
CA ARG A 52 -7.96 -17.40 18.72
C ARG A 52 -7.41 -15.98 18.78
N VAL A 53 -6.43 -15.62 17.94
CA VAL A 53 -5.78 -14.30 17.98
C VAL A 53 -6.59 -13.29 17.17
N PRO A 54 -7.18 -12.26 17.80
CA PRO A 54 -8.00 -11.29 17.09
C PRO A 54 -7.14 -10.37 16.19
N ARG A 55 -7.72 -9.94 15.05
CA ARG A 55 -7.10 -8.98 14.15
C ARG A 55 -7.05 -7.59 14.78
N THR A 56 -5.98 -6.84 14.55
CA THR A 56 -5.82 -5.45 14.97
C THR A 56 -6.11 -4.52 13.80
N ALA A 57 -7.22 -3.81 13.81
CA ALA A 57 -7.51 -2.84 12.77
C ALA A 57 -6.72 -1.54 12.98
N LYS A 58 -6.48 -0.79 11.88
CA LYS A 58 -5.85 0.53 11.97
C LYS A 58 -6.63 1.49 12.86
N ALA A 59 -7.95 1.40 12.86
CA ALA A 59 -8.84 2.20 13.71
C ALA A 59 -8.60 1.93 15.20
N ASP A 60 -8.26 0.68 15.60
CA ASP A 60 -7.99 0.32 17.00
C ASP A 60 -6.75 1.09 17.51
N LEU A 61 -5.68 1.17 16.70
CA LEU A 61 -4.49 1.94 17.06
C LEU A 61 -4.79 3.44 17.16
N VAL A 62 -5.55 3.99 16.21
CA VAL A 62 -5.95 5.41 16.25
C VAL A 62 -6.75 5.71 17.51
N ALA A 63 -7.72 4.87 17.86
CA ALA A 63 -8.55 5.04 19.04
C ALA A 63 -7.71 4.96 20.33
N ALA A 64 -6.83 3.95 20.45
CA ALA A 64 -5.98 3.77 21.61
C ALA A 64 -4.98 4.93 21.81
N GLN A 65 -4.33 5.39 20.74
CA GLN A 65 -3.39 6.52 20.82
C GLN A 65 -4.09 7.85 21.13
N ARG A 66 -5.36 7.99 20.75
CA ARG A 66 -6.17 9.16 21.15
C ARG A 66 -6.60 9.10 22.60
N ALA A 67 -6.95 7.92 23.09
CA ALA A 67 -7.37 7.71 24.47
C ALA A 67 -6.20 7.86 25.46
N HIS A 68 -5.02 7.34 25.12
CA HIS A 68 -3.80 7.37 25.94
C HIS A 68 -2.60 7.83 25.11
N PRO A 69 -2.43 9.16 24.85
CA PRO A 69 -1.32 9.67 24.06
C PRO A 69 0.04 9.45 24.75
N PRO A 70 1.16 9.31 23.98
CA PRO A 70 1.21 9.36 22.53
C PRO A 70 1.03 7.99 21.86
N PHE A 71 1.26 6.86 22.55
CA PHE A 71 1.37 5.53 21.92
C PHE A 71 0.21 4.58 22.21
N GLY A 72 -0.75 5.02 23.05
CA GLY A 72 -1.75 4.11 23.59
C GLY A 72 -1.10 3.05 24.46
N ASP A 73 -1.82 1.99 24.76
CA ASP A 73 -1.29 0.85 25.53
C ASP A 73 -0.53 -0.17 24.63
N PHE A 74 -0.22 0.22 23.37
CA PHE A 74 0.51 -0.63 22.42
C PHE A 74 2.02 -0.63 22.66
N LEU A 75 2.56 0.43 23.30
CA LEU A 75 4.00 0.54 23.52
C LEU A 75 4.51 -0.62 24.38
N ALA A 76 5.55 -1.29 23.87
CA ALA A 76 6.18 -2.47 24.51
C ALA A 76 7.64 -2.20 24.93
N ALA A 77 8.03 -0.93 25.00
CA ALA A 77 9.35 -0.47 25.41
C ALA A 77 9.22 0.73 26.38
N PHE A 78 10.26 1.01 27.13
CA PHE A 78 10.29 2.25 27.92
C PHE A 78 10.52 3.45 27.01
N PRO A 79 9.92 4.62 27.29
CA PRO A 79 10.16 5.83 26.48
C PRO A 79 11.63 6.22 26.34
N SER A 80 12.46 5.91 27.35
CA SER A 80 13.91 6.17 27.35
C SER A 80 14.70 5.28 26.38
N GLU A 81 14.12 4.18 25.88
CA GLU A 81 14.76 3.28 24.92
C GLU A 81 14.48 3.71 23.47
N LEU A 82 13.56 4.66 23.27
CA LEU A 82 13.17 5.10 21.94
C LEU A 82 14.26 5.96 21.30
N ALA A 83 14.65 5.60 20.10
CA ALA A 83 15.60 6.34 19.29
C ALA A 83 14.93 7.33 18.32
N ALA A 84 13.70 7.05 17.93
CA ALA A 84 12.93 7.91 17.03
C ALA A 84 11.42 7.67 17.17
N VAL A 85 10.65 8.68 16.81
CA VAL A 85 9.20 8.59 16.62
C VAL A 85 8.88 9.16 15.26
N HIS A 86 8.21 8.37 14.43
CA HIS A 86 7.64 8.80 13.16
C HIS A 86 6.13 8.97 13.29
N VAL A 87 5.52 9.63 12.30
CA VAL A 87 4.07 9.84 12.28
C VAL A 87 3.54 9.42 10.92
N SER A 88 2.49 8.61 10.90
CA SER A 88 1.72 8.33 9.67
C SER A 88 0.49 9.23 9.58
N PRO A 89 -0.11 9.39 8.37
CA PRO A 89 -1.38 10.08 8.28
C PRO A 89 -2.45 9.44 9.16
N GLY A 90 -3.17 10.28 9.94
CA GLY A 90 -4.22 9.79 10.81
C GLY A 90 -4.41 10.48 12.17
N PRO A 91 -3.46 11.20 12.83
CA PRO A 91 -2.05 10.85 12.96
C PRO A 91 -1.84 9.61 13.83
N LEU A 92 -0.89 8.75 13.46
CA LEU A 92 -0.43 7.62 14.27
C LEU A 92 1.06 7.78 14.59
N TYR A 93 1.41 7.67 15.85
CA TYR A 93 2.80 7.71 16.30
C TYR A 93 3.45 6.34 16.17
N ILE A 94 4.63 6.31 15.59
CA ILE A 94 5.38 5.09 15.25
C ILE A 94 6.73 5.15 15.96
N PRO A 95 6.83 4.65 17.21
CA PRO A 95 8.09 4.60 17.93
C PRO A 95 9.01 3.53 17.34
N ARG A 96 10.32 3.76 17.47
CA ARG A 96 11.38 2.85 17.03
C ARG A 96 12.53 2.82 18.02
N LEU A 97 13.04 1.63 18.33
CA LEU A 97 14.27 1.43 19.09
C LEU A 97 15.51 1.66 18.21
N ALA A 98 16.66 1.92 18.81
CA ALA A 98 17.91 2.16 18.09
C ALA A 98 18.33 0.98 17.22
N ASP A 99 18.16 -0.23 17.73
CA ASP A 99 18.54 -1.50 17.10
C ASP A 99 17.43 -2.16 16.25
N GLU A 100 16.29 -1.48 16.07
CA GLU A 100 15.28 -1.91 15.10
C GLU A 100 15.66 -1.46 13.70
N PRO A 101 15.85 -2.40 12.75
CA PRO A 101 16.32 -2.06 11.39
C PRO A 101 15.28 -1.29 10.56
N GLY A 102 14.01 -1.28 10.97
CA GLY A 102 12.94 -0.51 10.34
C GLY A 102 12.66 -0.85 8.88
N GLY A 103 12.95 -2.09 8.44
CA GLY A 103 12.75 -2.55 7.07
C GLY A 103 13.94 -2.31 6.14
N THR A 104 15.05 -1.74 6.62
CA THR A 104 16.25 -1.48 5.80
C THR A 104 16.81 -2.75 5.15
N PRO A 105 16.91 -3.92 5.82
CA PRO A 105 17.45 -5.13 5.19
C PRO A 105 16.65 -5.61 3.98
N VAL A 106 15.31 -5.62 4.07
CA VAL A 106 14.46 -6.05 2.95
C VAL A 106 14.47 -5.04 1.80
N LEU A 107 14.58 -3.74 2.09
CA LEU A 107 14.76 -2.73 1.06
C LEU A 107 16.09 -2.86 0.34
N ARG A 108 17.19 -3.20 1.04
CA ARG A 108 18.48 -3.49 0.39
C ARG A 108 18.41 -4.69 -0.55
N GLU A 109 17.71 -5.74 -0.15
CA GLU A 109 17.44 -6.90 -1.00
C GLU A 109 16.65 -6.48 -2.26
N ALA A 110 15.61 -5.65 -2.11
CA ALA A 110 14.83 -5.12 -3.20
C ALA A 110 15.67 -4.23 -4.15
N ILE A 111 16.50 -3.33 -3.61
CA ILE A 111 17.43 -2.48 -4.37
C ILE A 111 18.39 -3.34 -5.20
N GLY A 112 18.92 -4.41 -4.60
CA GLY A 112 19.78 -5.37 -5.32
C GLY A 112 19.04 -6.13 -6.42
N ALA A 113 17.78 -6.53 -6.18
CA ALA A 113 16.95 -7.23 -7.15
C ALA A 113 16.60 -6.37 -8.37
N MET A 114 16.53 -5.05 -8.23
CA MET A 114 16.40 -4.10 -9.35
C MET A 114 17.68 -4.03 -10.23
N GLY A 115 18.81 -4.45 -9.72
CA GLY A 115 20.11 -4.36 -10.40
C GLY A 115 20.80 -3.01 -10.22
N VAL A 116 20.56 -2.34 -9.10
CA VAL A 116 21.32 -1.18 -8.65
C VAL A 116 22.77 -1.62 -8.36
N ARG A 117 23.74 -0.78 -8.66
CA ARG A 117 25.17 -1.04 -8.44
C ARG A 117 25.68 -0.19 -7.28
N ARG A 118 26.64 -0.71 -6.53
CA ARG A 118 27.34 0.08 -5.50
C ARG A 118 28.04 1.28 -6.15
N GLY A 119 28.00 2.42 -5.47
CA GLY A 119 28.56 3.68 -5.98
C GLY A 119 27.62 4.49 -6.88
N GLU A 120 26.49 3.94 -7.30
CA GLU A 120 25.49 4.73 -8.05
C GLU A 120 24.86 5.82 -7.18
N VAL A 121 24.44 6.91 -7.83
CA VAL A 121 23.75 8.02 -7.15
C VAL A 121 22.25 7.78 -7.19
N ALA A 122 21.65 7.62 -6.01
CA ALA A 122 20.22 7.44 -5.81
C ALA A 122 19.56 8.75 -5.37
N HIS A 123 18.65 9.27 -6.18
CA HIS A 123 17.86 10.47 -5.90
C HIS A 123 16.58 10.07 -5.16
N VAL A 124 16.56 10.27 -3.84
CA VAL A 124 15.40 9.95 -2.98
C VAL A 124 14.52 11.18 -2.82
N THR A 125 13.30 11.09 -3.35
CA THR A 125 12.33 12.20 -3.41
C THR A 125 11.15 12.06 -2.46
N LEU A 126 11.15 11.06 -1.56
CA LEU A 126 10.17 10.96 -0.49
C LEU A 126 10.46 11.97 0.63
N SER A 127 9.40 12.35 1.35
CA SER A 127 9.52 13.27 2.49
C SER A 127 10.47 12.74 3.56
N TYR A 128 11.35 13.61 4.04
CA TYR A 128 12.26 13.39 5.17
C TYR A 128 11.72 13.94 6.51
N HIS A 129 10.50 14.47 6.51
CA HIS A 129 9.88 15.03 7.70
C HIS A 129 9.41 13.95 8.69
N VAL A 130 8.19 14.03 9.15
CA VAL A 130 7.67 13.14 10.20
C VAL A 130 7.43 11.69 9.74
N MET A 131 7.28 11.45 8.44
CA MET A 131 7.01 10.11 7.89
C MET A 131 8.29 9.27 7.74
N PRO A 132 8.21 7.95 7.94
CA PRO A 132 9.41 7.10 7.91
C PRO A 132 9.98 6.81 6.51
N GLY A 133 9.18 7.01 5.44
CA GLY A 133 9.49 6.52 4.08
C GLY A 133 10.82 7.02 3.52
N GLY A 134 11.03 8.34 3.51
CA GLY A 134 12.27 8.95 2.98
C GLY A 134 13.51 8.50 3.73
N LEU A 135 13.46 8.51 5.08
CA LEU A 135 14.58 8.07 5.92
C LEU A 135 14.88 6.57 5.77
N ARG A 136 13.86 5.73 5.59
CA ARG A 136 14.06 4.28 5.35
C ARG A 136 14.78 4.03 4.02
N LEU A 137 14.29 4.64 2.95
CA LEU A 137 14.91 4.49 1.63
C LEU A 137 16.32 5.06 1.60
N HIS A 138 16.53 6.24 2.19
CA HIS A 138 17.86 6.83 2.32
C HIS A 138 18.84 5.83 2.94
N ARG A 139 18.54 5.32 4.14
CA ARG A 139 19.38 4.35 4.84
C ARG A 139 19.60 3.06 4.03
N ALA A 140 18.55 2.58 3.36
CA ALA A 140 18.66 1.36 2.57
C ALA A 140 19.61 1.53 1.38
N PHE A 141 19.54 2.65 0.67
CA PHE A 141 20.48 2.96 -0.43
C PHE A 141 21.89 3.21 0.08
N GLU A 142 22.05 3.96 1.18
CA GLU A 142 23.35 4.21 1.82
C GLU A 142 24.01 2.89 2.28
N GLU A 143 23.31 2.05 3.04
CA GLU A 143 23.79 0.75 3.48
C GLU A 143 24.02 -0.24 2.32
N TYR A 144 23.29 -0.09 1.21
CA TYR A 144 23.56 -0.85 -0.03
C TYR A 144 24.88 -0.42 -0.67
N GLY A 145 25.33 0.80 -0.42
CA GLY A 145 26.59 1.37 -0.94
C GLY A 145 26.37 2.36 -2.09
N CYS A 146 25.21 2.98 -2.17
CA CYS A 146 24.94 4.10 -3.07
C CYS A 146 25.37 5.43 -2.45
N VAL A 147 25.57 6.45 -3.29
CA VAL A 147 25.57 7.85 -2.87
C VAL A 147 24.13 8.33 -2.89
N VAL A 148 23.63 8.91 -1.80
CA VAL A 148 22.22 9.33 -1.71
C VAL A 148 22.07 10.83 -1.88
N LEU A 149 21.36 11.25 -2.92
CA LEU A 149 20.84 12.60 -3.05
C LEU A 149 19.49 12.67 -2.32
N ASN A 150 19.46 13.34 -1.17
CA ASN A 150 18.27 13.49 -0.33
C ASN A 150 17.40 14.65 -0.81
N GLY A 151 16.73 14.50 -1.93
CA GLY A 151 15.89 15.53 -2.55
C GLY A 151 14.67 15.91 -1.71
N GLY A 152 13.97 14.92 -1.18
CA GLY A 152 12.71 15.15 -0.45
C GLY A 152 11.59 15.61 -1.38
N THR A 153 10.63 16.36 -0.83
CA THR A 153 9.49 16.92 -1.57
C THR A 153 9.70 18.41 -1.86
N GLY A 154 9.30 18.87 -3.04
CA GLY A 154 9.44 20.29 -3.46
C GLY A 154 10.79 20.62 -4.09
N ALA A 155 11.07 21.90 -4.33
CA ALA A 155 12.29 22.41 -4.96
C ALA A 155 12.71 21.67 -6.24
N SER A 156 11.76 21.28 -7.10
CA SER A 156 11.95 20.39 -8.25
C SER A 156 13.05 20.84 -9.20
N ALA A 157 13.16 22.16 -9.48
CA ALA A 157 14.20 22.71 -10.34
C ALA A 157 15.61 22.51 -9.76
N LEU A 158 15.80 22.75 -8.46
CA LEU A 158 17.08 22.53 -7.78
C LEU A 158 17.42 21.03 -7.75
N GLN A 159 16.43 20.17 -7.45
CA GLN A 159 16.62 18.73 -7.42
C GLN A 159 17.10 18.20 -8.79
N LEU A 160 16.47 18.65 -9.88
CA LEU A 160 16.88 18.30 -11.25
C LEU A 160 18.30 18.75 -11.57
N GLN A 161 18.65 20.01 -11.22
CA GLN A 161 20.01 20.51 -11.43
C GLN A 161 21.04 19.66 -10.70
N VAL A 162 20.83 19.39 -9.40
CA VAL A 162 21.75 18.58 -8.59
C VAL A 162 21.81 17.13 -9.07
N ALA A 163 20.66 16.52 -9.43
CA ALA A 163 20.61 15.17 -9.96
C ALA A 163 21.40 15.03 -11.26
N ARG A 164 21.33 16.03 -12.14
CA ARG A 164 22.10 16.10 -13.39
C ARG A 164 23.59 16.24 -13.10
N ASP A 165 23.98 17.21 -12.26
CA ASP A 165 25.38 17.50 -11.94
C ASP A 165 26.07 16.32 -11.25
N LEU A 166 25.35 15.56 -10.42
CA LEU A 166 25.85 14.35 -9.76
C LEU A 166 25.74 13.09 -10.63
N GLY A 167 25.10 13.16 -11.79
CA GLY A 167 24.87 12.00 -12.65
C GLY A 167 23.99 10.94 -11.98
N ALA A 168 22.89 11.35 -11.32
CA ALA A 168 21.99 10.42 -10.63
C ALA A 168 21.39 9.38 -11.59
N THR A 169 21.61 8.10 -11.28
CA THR A 169 21.18 6.97 -12.12
C THR A 169 19.97 6.21 -11.57
N VAL A 170 19.62 6.43 -10.31
CA VAL A 170 18.50 5.78 -9.66
C VAL A 170 17.54 6.83 -9.11
N TYR A 171 16.29 6.78 -9.54
CA TYR A 171 15.20 7.53 -8.94
C TYR A 171 14.56 6.70 -7.82
N ALA A 172 14.14 7.33 -6.72
CA ALA A 172 13.37 6.67 -5.66
C ALA A 172 12.30 7.62 -5.10
N GLY A 173 11.03 7.32 -5.37
CA GLY A 173 9.93 8.20 -4.96
C GLY A 173 8.58 7.76 -5.48
N THR A 174 7.64 8.71 -5.53
CA THR A 174 6.30 8.44 -6.06
C THR A 174 6.27 8.62 -7.58
N PRO A 175 5.44 7.86 -8.32
CA PRO A 175 5.30 8.04 -9.76
C PRO A 175 4.79 9.44 -10.13
N SER A 176 3.89 10.03 -9.34
CA SER A 176 3.38 11.37 -9.57
C SER A 176 4.46 12.45 -9.46
N PHE A 177 5.42 12.29 -8.52
CA PHE A 177 6.52 13.24 -8.41
C PHE A 177 7.53 13.08 -9.53
N LEU A 178 7.77 11.87 -10.02
CA LEU A 178 8.60 11.64 -11.21
C LEU A 178 8.00 12.32 -12.44
N GLY A 179 6.67 12.22 -12.63
CA GLY A 179 5.96 12.96 -13.68
C GLY A 179 6.16 14.47 -13.57
N ARG A 180 6.04 15.00 -12.35
CA ARG A 180 6.30 16.45 -12.10
C ARG A 180 7.74 16.85 -12.40
N LEU A 181 8.71 15.98 -12.14
CA LEU A 181 10.10 16.22 -12.51
C LEU A 181 10.27 16.24 -14.03
N ALA A 182 9.54 15.41 -14.79
CA ALA A 182 9.54 15.45 -16.25
C ALA A 182 9.03 16.79 -16.79
N ASP A 183 7.92 17.28 -16.23
CA ASP A 183 7.33 18.56 -16.63
C ASP A 183 8.25 19.73 -16.29
N GLN A 184 8.81 19.74 -15.08
CA GLN A 184 9.77 20.76 -14.66
C GLN A 184 11.05 20.78 -15.52
N ALA A 185 11.54 19.60 -15.95
CA ALA A 185 12.69 19.52 -16.86
C ALA A 185 12.36 20.16 -18.20
N ARG A 186 11.18 19.90 -18.76
CA ARG A 186 10.71 20.52 -20.01
C ARG A 186 10.58 22.04 -19.89
N GLU A 187 10.05 22.54 -18.75
CA GLU A 187 9.98 23.97 -18.45
C GLU A 187 11.37 24.64 -18.41
N LEU A 188 12.40 23.89 -17.97
CA LEU A 188 13.79 24.34 -17.99
C LEU A 188 14.44 24.21 -19.38
N GLY A 189 13.72 23.74 -20.39
CA GLY A 189 14.24 23.51 -21.75
C GLY A 189 15.08 22.23 -21.88
N TRP A 190 14.95 21.30 -20.93
CA TRP A 190 15.67 20.03 -20.93
C TRP A 190 14.81 18.90 -21.49
N ASP A 191 15.47 17.94 -22.12
CA ASP A 191 14.90 16.64 -22.44
C ASP A 191 15.22 15.68 -21.28
N PRO A 192 14.21 15.21 -20.49
CA PRO A 192 14.48 14.35 -19.35
C PRO A 192 15.28 13.10 -19.68
N ARG A 193 15.09 12.53 -20.88
CA ARG A 193 15.78 11.32 -21.32
C ARG A 193 17.23 11.55 -21.72
N ARG A 194 17.53 12.73 -22.25
CA ARG A 194 18.88 13.07 -22.73
C ARG A 194 19.71 13.75 -21.65
N ASP A 195 19.08 14.63 -20.86
CA ASP A 195 19.78 15.55 -19.98
C ASP A 195 19.86 15.05 -18.53
N LEU A 196 19.09 13.98 -18.21
CA LEU A 196 19.15 13.24 -16.93
C LEU A 196 19.60 11.80 -17.18
N HIS A 197 20.19 11.16 -16.16
CA HIS A 197 20.86 9.87 -16.32
C HIS A 197 20.15 8.72 -15.62
N TYR A 198 18.89 8.90 -15.23
CA TYR A 198 18.13 7.83 -14.57
C TYR A 198 18.02 6.61 -15.47
N ARG A 199 18.42 5.44 -14.96
CA ARG A 199 18.26 4.16 -15.63
C ARG A 199 17.30 3.22 -14.90
N LEU A 200 17.13 3.42 -13.57
CA LEU A 200 16.22 2.64 -12.73
C LEU A 200 15.37 3.58 -11.87
N GLY A 201 14.15 3.16 -11.58
CA GLY A 201 13.27 3.87 -10.68
C GLY A 201 12.62 2.94 -9.64
N PHE A 202 12.84 3.24 -8.35
CA PHE A 202 12.12 2.66 -7.23
C PHE A 202 10.82 3.46 -7.03
N SER A 203 9.71 2.96 -7.57
CA SER A 203 8.39 3.57 -7.43
C SER A 203 7.68 3.04 -6.18
N THR A 204 7.10 3.92 -5.36
CA THR A 204 6.39 3.51 -4.14
C THR A 204 5.38 4.55 -3.67
N ALA A 205 4.59 4.19 -2.66
CA ALA A 205 3.62 5.02 -1.94
C ALA A 205 2.38 5.43 -2.75
N GLU A 206 2.36 5.23 -4.05
CA GLU A 206 1.22 5.45 -4.95
C GLU A 206 1.10 4.27 -5.90
N ALA A 207 -0.09 4.02 -6.43
CA ALA A 207 -0.28 3.01 -7.46
C ALA A 207 0.47 3.40 -8.75
N LEU A 208 1.07 2.41 -9.41
CA LEU A 208 1.76 2.56 -10.71
C LEU A 208 0.97 1.82 -11.80
N PRO A 209 -0.10 2.40 -12.36
CA PRO A 209 -0.82 1.81 -13.49
C PRO A 209 0.08 1.67 -14.71
N GLN A 210 -0.16 0.63 -15.52
CA GLN A 210 0.69 0.32 -16.68
C GLN A 210 0.82 1.49 -17.67
N VAL A 211 -0.24 2.28 -17.86
CA VAL A 211 -0.21 3.48 -18.72
C VAL A 211 0.77 4.52 -18.17
N LEU A 212 0.70 4.81 -16.88
CA LEU A 212 1.61 5.77 -16.23
C LEU A 212 3.05 5.25 -16.21
N ARG A 213 3.25 3.94 -15.96
CA ARG A 213 4.56 3.31 -16.07
C ARG A 213 5.18 3.54 -17.44
N ALA A 214 4.45 3.20 -18.52
CA ALA A 214 4.95 3.35 -19.89
C ALA A 214 5.27 4.81 -20.24
N GLU A 215 4.44 5.75 -19.79
CA GLU A 215 4.67 7.18 -19.97
C GLU A 215 5.97 7.65 -19.30
N LEU A 216 6.16 7.31 -18.02
CA LEU A 216 7.33 7.72 -17.25
C LEU A 216 8.62 7.05 -17.74
N GLU A 217 8.56 5.76 -18.05
CA GLU A 217 9.69 5.02 -18.65
C GLU A 217 10.08 5.62 -20.02
N GLY A 218 9.09 5.97 -20.82
CA GLY A 218 9.33 6.65 -22.11
C GLY A 218 9.95 8.03 -21.95
N ALA A 219 9.48 8.81 -20.98
CA ALA A 219 9.96 10.18 -20.74
C ALA A 219 11.41 10.25 -20.29
N PHE A 220 11.87 9.31 -19.46
CA PHE A 220 13.22 9.32 -18.88
C PHE A 220 14.17 8.27 -19.49
N GLY A 221 13.65 7.25 -20.15
CA GLY A 221 14.46 6.11 -20.60
C GLY A 221 14.92 5.18 -19.47
N LEU A 222 14.23 5.18 -18.36
CA LEU A 222 14.50 4.33 -17.20
C LEU A 222 13.58 3.12 -17.16
N GLU A 223 13.90 2.13 -16.31
CA GLU A 223 13.05 0.98 -15.94
C GLU A 223 12.47 1.19 -14.54
N LEU A 224 11.14 1.20 -14.39
CA LEU A 224 10.45 1.39 -13.13
C LEU A 224 10.15 0.06 -12.44
N PHE A 225 10.41 0.00 -11.14
CA PHE A 225 10.09 -1.12 -10.27
C PHE A 225 9.07 -0.68 -9.23
N ASP A 226 7.94 -1.35 -9.19
CA ASP A 226 6.87 -1.04 -8.25
C ASP A 226 7.12 -1.72 -6.90
N HIS A 227 6.95 -0.94 -5.82
CA HIS A 227 7.14 -1.40 -4.45
C HIS A 227 6.01 -0.86 -3.58
N CYS A 228 5.40 -1.74 -2.82
CA CYS A 228 4.36 -1.37 -1.88
C CYS A 228 4.82 -1.54 -0.43
N GLY A 229 4.22 -0.72 0.42
CA GLY A 229 4.44 -0.74 1.86
C GLY A 229 3.47 0.17 2.58
N GLU A 230 3.39 -0.01 3.87
CA GLU A 230 2.55 0.81 4.75
C GLU A 230 3.41 1.40 5.89
N ALA A 231 3.06 2.59 6.36
CA ALA A 231 3.91 3.34 7.28
C ALA A 231 4.22 2.57 8.58
N LEU A 232 3.22 1.84 9.12
CA LEU A 232 3.39 1.09 10.36
C LEU A 232 4.14 -0.23 10.13
N ILE A 233 3.72 -1.06 9.19
CA ILE A 233 4.36 -2.37 8.98
C ILE A 233 5.63 -2.30 8.13
N GLY A 234 5.84 -1.22 7.41
CA GLY A 234 7.02 -1.06 6.56
C GLY A 234 6.84 -1.61 5.15
N PRO A 235 7.96 -2.01 4.48
CA PRO A 235 7.91 -2.59 3.15
C PRO A 235 7.14 -3.92 3.14
N VAL A 236 6.22 -4.09 2.19
CA VAL A 236 5.38 -5.31 2.06
C VAL A 236 5.83 -6.17 0.90
N ALA A 237 6.01 -5.59 -0.29
CA ALA A 237 6.41 -6.33 -1.47
C ALA A 237 7.09 -5.42 -2.50
N GLY A 238 7.85 -6.02 -3.42
CA GLY A 238 8.52 -5.30 -4.50
C GLY A 238 8.77 -6.14 -5.74
N GLU A 239 8.78 -5.49 -6.89
CA GLU A 239 9.07 -6.14 -8.17
C GLU A 239 10.55 -6.57 -8.28
N CYS A 240 10.75 -7.62 -9.04
CA CYS A 240 12.03 -8.02 -9.58
C CYS A 240 12.12 -7.65 -11.08
N ARG A 241 13.27 -7.91 -11.72
CA ARG A 241 13.53 -7.61 -13.13
C ARG A 241 12.57 -8.25 -14.14
N LEU A 242 11.76 -9.21 -13.74
CA LEU A 242 10.79 -9.84 -14.64
C LEU A 242 9.43 -9.13 -14.63
N HIS A 243 9.20 -8.16 -13.73
CA HIS A 243 7.93 -7.43 -13.57
C HIS A 243 6.68 -8.31 -13.55
N ALA A 244 6.84 -9.54 -13.03
CA ALA A 244 5.79 -10.54 -13.01
C ALA A 244 5.01 -10.57 -11.68
N GLY A 245 4.79 -9.39 -11.09
CA GLY A 245 4.22 -9.16 -9.77
C GLY A 245 5.28 -8.89 -8.71
N MET A 246 4.85 -8.39 -7.55
CA MET A 246 5.73 -8.03 -6.44
C MET A 246 5.97 -9.21 -5.51
N HIS A 247 7.23 -9.53 -5.22
CA HIS A 247 7.61 -10.54 -4.22
C HIS A 247 7.41 -10.02 -2.81
N LEU A 248 6.77 -10.81 -1.94
CA LEU A 248 6.56 -10.47 -0.53
C LEU A 248 7.88 -10.36 0.23
N HIS A 249 7.99 -9.35 1.07
CA HIS A 249 9.12 -9.13 1.98
C HIS A 249 8.95 -9.90 3.30
N ALA A 250 8.95 -11.19 3.19
CA ALA A 250 8.63 -12.13 4.24
C ALA A 250 9.66 -12.28 5.35
N ARG A 251 10.81 -11.62 5.25
CA ARG A 251 11.81 -11.58 6.30
C ARG A 251 11.30 -10.90 7.57
N ASP A 252 10.58 -9.79 7.40
CA ASP A 252 10.14 -8.95 8.52
C ASP A 252 8.65 -9.10 8.81
N LEU A 253 7.89 -9.73 7.91
CA LEU A 253 6.44 -9.84 7.99
C LEU A 253 5.97 -11.29 7.87
N PHE A 254 5.06 -11.68 8.74
CA PHE A 254 4.18 -12.82 8.50
C PHE A 254 2.88 -12.29 7.90
N CYS A 255 2.64 -12.62 6.63
CA CYS A 255 1.48 -12.12 5.88
C CYS A 255 0.40 -13.19 5.75
N GLU A 256 -0.84 -12.82 6.03
CA GLU A 256 -2.05 -13.57 5.74
C GLU A 256 -2.84 -12.79 4.69
N PHE A 257 -3.52 -13.47 3.79
CA PHE A 257 -4.44 -12.85 2.83
C PHE A 257 -5.82 -13.46 3.04
N LEU A 258 -6.75 -12.65 3.55
CA LEU A 258 -8.05 -13.14 3.99
C LEU A 258 -9.15 -12.65 3.05
N ASP A 259 -10.05 -13.55 2.65
CA ASP A 259 -11.22 -13.21 1.84
C ASP A 259 -12.08 -12.17 2.55
N LEU A 260 -12.52 -11.14 1.83
CA LEU A 260 -13.24 -10.00 2.39
C LEU A 260 -14.63 -10.33 2.94
N ALA A 261 -15.24 -11.42 2.47
CA ALA A 261 -16.57 -11.82 2.89
C ALA A 261 -16.54 -12.86 4.01
N THR A 262 -15.62 -13.85 3.93
CA THR A 262 -15.57 -14.97 4.85
C THR A 262 -14.56 -14.79 5.96
N GLY A 263 -13.52 -13.96 5.74
CA GLY A 263 -12.37 -13.83 6.63
C GLY A 263 -11.43 -15.05 6.63
N GLU A 264 -11.66 -16.01 5.73
CA GLU A 264 -10.82 -17.20 5.55
C GLU A 264 -9.63 -16.90 4.62
N PRO A 265 -8.50 -17.63 4.76
CA PRO A 265 -7.37 -17.48 3.86
C PRO A 265 -7.76 -17.74 2.40
N VAL A 266 -7.22 -16.93 1.49
CA VAL A 266 -7.42 -17.13 0.05
C VAL A 266 -6.36 -18.08 -0.51
N GLU A 267 -6.77 -18.89 -1.48
CA GLU A 267 -5.86 -19.74 -2.24
C GLU A 267 -5.05 -18.93 -3.27
N PRO A 268 -3.91 -19.46 -3.78
CA PRO A 268 -3.19 -18.84 -4.88
C PRO A 268 -4.12 -18.53 -6.07
N GLY A 269 -4.04 -17.30 -6.60
CA GLY A 269 -4.97 -16.74 -7.58
C GLY A 269 -6.13 -15.96 -6.96
N GLY A 270 -6.39 -16.14 -5.67
CA GLY A 270 -7.42 -15.41 -4.91
C GLY A 270 -7.02 -13.98 -4.56
N THR A 271 -8.01 -13.20 -4.17
CA THR A 271 -7.86 -11.80 -3.74
C THR A 271 -8.33 -11.67 -2.29
N GLY A 272 -7.47 -11.14 -1.43
CA GLY A 272 -7.78 -10.99 0.00
C GLY A 272 -7.16 -9.75 0.62
N GLU A 273 -7.69 -9.37 1.79
CA GLU A 273 -7.12 -8.34 2.66
C GLU A 273 -5.81 -8.83 3.25
N LEU A 274 -4.77 -7.99 3.20
CA LEU A 274 -3.53 -8.23 3.93
C LEU A 274 -3.78 -8.10 5.43
N VAL A 275 -3.42 -9.15 6.15
CA VAL A 275 -3.27 -9.13 7.60
C VAL A 275 -1.83 -9.50 7.93
N ALA A 276 -1.10 -8.63 8.61
CA ALA A 276 0.33 -8.83 8.82
C ALA A 276 0.71 -8.80 10.31
N THR A 277 1.59 -9.72 10.70
CA THR A 277 2.29 -9.66 11.98
C THR A 277 3.74 -9.27 11.72
N HIS A 278 4.22 -8.19 12.34
CA HIS A 278 5.61 -7.77 12.18
C HIS A 278 6.52 -8.57 13.11
N LEU A 279 7.43 -9.35 12.53
CA LEU A 279 8.25 -10.33 13.25
C LEU A 279 9.43 -9.73 14.03
N GLY A 280 9.86 -8.51 13.69
CA GLY A 280 11.03 -7.88 14.32
C GLY A 280 10.73 -6.54 15.00
N ARG A 281 9.47 -6.13 15.10
CA ARG A 281 9.10 -4.86 15.74
C ARG A 281 8.86 -5.05 17.23
N ARG A 282 9.66 -4.38 18.05
CA ARG A 282 9.65 -4.53 19.52
C ARG A 282 9.11 -3.30 20.24
N ALA A 283 9.33 -2.09 19.71
CA ALA A 283 8.81 -0.88 20.35
C ALA A 283 7.28 -0.80 20.32
N LEU A 284 6.68 -1.15 19.20
CA LEU A 284 5.24 -1.18 18.98
C LEU A 284 4.91 -2.47 18.21
N PRO A 285 4.72 -3.61 18.89
CA PRO A 285 4.33 -4.86 18.24
C PRO A 285 3.07 -4.67 17.42
N LEU A 286 3.04 -5.28 16.25
CA LEU A 286 1.88 -5.30 15.37
C LEU A 286 1.51 -6.77 15.14
N VAL A 287 0.45 -7.22 15.79
CA VAL A 287 -0.05 -8.60 15.71
C VAL A 287 -1.33 -8.61 14.89
N ARG A 288 -1.33 -9.43 13.83
CA ARG A 288 -2.45 -9.59 12.91
C ARG A 288 -3.07 -8.23 12.50
N TYR A 289 -2.20 -7.29 12.18
CA TYR A 289 -2.58 -5.93 11.82
C TYR A 289 -3.15 -5.90 10.40
N ALA A 290 -4.34 -5.35 10.27
CA ALA A 290 -5.07 -5.16 9.02
C ALA A 290 -5.02 -3.67 8.61
N PRO A 291 -4.12 -3.28 7.70
CA PRO A 291 -4.07 -1.90 7.18
C PRO A 291 -5.27 -1.55 6.30
N GLY A 292 -5.99 -2.56 5.81
CA GLY A 292 -7.06 -2.42 4.84
C GLY A 292 -6.58 -2.57 3.38
N ASP A 293 -5.33 -2.92 3.16
CA ASP A 293 -4.80 -3.14 1.81
C ASP A 293 -5.21 -4.52 1.28
N VAL A 294 -5.60 -4.56 0.01
CA VAL A 294 -6.08 -5.77 -0.67
C VAL A 294 -5.11 -6.16 -1.77
N TYR A 295 -4.75 -7.43 -1.79
CA TYR A 295 -3.82 -7.99 -2.77
C TYR A 295 -4.41 -9.23 -3.43
N ARG A 296 -3.96 -9.49 -4.68
CA ARG A 296 -4.17 -10.76 -5.37
C ARG A 296 -2.90 -11.59 -5.25
N LEU A 297 -3.02 -12.84 -4.77
CA LEU A 297 -1.94 -13.82 -4.79
C LEU A 297 -1.73 -14.31 -6.21
N ARG A 298 -0.49 -14.27 -6.71
CA ARG A 298 -0.16 -14.84 -8.01
C ARG A 298 0.13 -16.34 -7.91
N VAL A 299 -0.22 -17.07 -8.96
CA VAL A 299 0.06 -18.51 -9.10
C VAL A 299 1.43 -18.71 -9.75
N GLY A 300 2.11 -19.78 -9.36
CA GLY A 300 3.35 -20.27 -9.98
C GLY A 300 4.60 -19.43 -9.64
N ASP A 301 5.74 -19.91 -10.09
CA ASP A 301 7.03 -19.29 -9.86
C ASP A 301 7.31 -18.10 -10.78
N CYS A 302 8.14 -17.17 -10.32
CA CYS A 302 8.53 -16.02 -11.11
C CYS A 302 9.60 -16.33 -12.18
N GLY A 303 10.42 -17.35 -11.95
CA GLY A 303 11.60 -17.61 -12.78
C GLY A 303 12.81 -16.74 -12.48
N CYS A 304 12.69 -15.74 -11.58
CA CYS A 304 13.82 -14.88 -11.18
C CYS A 304 14.73 -15.50 -10.13
N GLY A 305 14.39 -16.68 -9.60
CA GLY A 305 15.11 -17.37 -8.53
C GLY A 305 14.70 -16.94 -7.11
N ASN A 306 13.86 -15.92 -6.94
CA ASN A 306 13.29 -15.57 -5.63
C ASN A 306 12.06 -16.44 -5.35
N PRO A 307 12.07 -17.32 -4.33
CA PRO A 307 10.95 -18.22 -4.02
C PRO A 307 9.81 -17.54 -3.25
N ALA A 308 9.92 -16.25 -2.89
CA ALA A 308 8.87 -15.55 -2.16
C ALA A 308 7.58 -15.49 -2.99
N PRO A 309 6.40 -15.73 -2.37
CA PRO A 309 5.12 -15.54 -3.02
C PRO A 309 5.00 -14.16 -3.64
N ARG A 310 4.26 -14.06 -4.75
CA ARG A 310 4.06 -12.79 -5.44
C ARG A 310 2.63 -12.31 -5.31
N VAL A 311 2.52 -10.99 -5.26
CA VAL A 311 1.23 -10.31 -5.13
C VAL A 311 1.10 -9.17 -6.13
N ASP A 312 -0.15 -8.82 -6.45
CA ASP A 312 -0.51 -7.55 -7.08
C ASP A 312 -1.32 -6.73 -6.08
N PHE A 313 -0.98 -5.48 -5.91
CA PHE A 313 -1.81 -4.55 -5.15
C PHE A 313 -3.11 -4.27 -5.92
N VAL A 314 -4.24 -4.48 -5.26
CA VAL A 314 -5.57 -4.36 -5.88
C VAL A 314 -6.27 -3.08 -5.45
N GLY A 315 -6.04 -2.62 -4.21
CA GLY A 315 -6.64 -1.42 -3.63
C GLY A 315 -6.82 -1.55 -2.12
N GLN A 316 -7.78 -0.82 -1.57
CA GLN A 316 -8.07 -0.82 -0.13
C GLN A 316 -9.50 -1.28 0.15
N VAL A 317 -9.74 -1.91 1.29
CA VAL A 317 -11.04 -2.46 1.71
C VAL A 317 -12.16 -1.42 1.58
N GLY A 318 -11.92 -0.17 1.95
CA GLY A 318 -12.87 0.93 1.79
C GLY A 318 -13.21 1.28 0.33
N THR A 319 -12.35 0.92 -0.61
CA THR A 319 -12.46 1.26 -2.03
C THR A 319 -12.84 0.10 -2.94
N ILE A 320 -13.11 -1.07 -2.36
CA ILE A 320 -13.45 -2.30 -3.09
C ILE A 320 -14.71 -2.90 -2.48
N ARG A 321 -15.62 -3.33 -3.34
CA ARG A 321 -16.82 -4.07 -2.95
C ARG A 321 -17.09 -5.21 -3.91
N LYS A 322 -17.54 -6.35 -3.39
CA LYS A 322 -18.04 -7.46 -4.21
C LYS A 322 -19.52 -7.26 -4.48
N VAL A 323 -19.91 -7.22 -5.74
CA VAL A 323 -21.29 -7.03 -6.19
C VAL A 323 -21.61 -8.13 -7.19
N ARG A 324 -22.61 -8.95 -6.92
CA ARG A 324 -22.98 -10.09 -7.78
C ARG A 324 -21.78 -10.97 -8.19
N GLY A 325 -20.84 -11.18 -7.27
CA GLY A 325 -19.62 -11.97 -7.51
C GLY A 325 -18.46 -11.22 -8.19
N VAL A 326 -18.69 -10.00 -8.68
CA VAL A 326 -17.65 -9.16 -9.31
C VAL A 326 -17.06 -8.20 -8.29
N LEU A 327 -15.72 -8.08 -8.26
CA LEU A 327 -15.05 -7.05 -7.45
C LEU A 327 -15.06 -5.72 -8.19
N VAL A 328 -15.78 -4.75 -7.64
CA VAL A 328 -15.85 -3.38 -8.15
C VAL A 328 -14.86 -2.52 -7.38
N HIS A 329 -13.95 -1.90 -8.08
CA HIS A 329 -12.88 -1.09 -7.52
C HIS A 329 -13.11 0.40 -7.81
N ALA A 330 -13.05 1.25 -6.80
CA ALA A 330 -13.16 2.70 -6.98
C ALA A 330 -12.13 3.24 -8.00
N ALA A 331 -10.90 2.71 -8.01
CA ALA A 331 -9.87 3.11 -8.96
C ALA A 331 -10.20 2.76 -10.43
N GLN A 332 -10.92 1.66 -10.68
CA GLN A 332 -11.39 1.33 -12.04
C GLN A 332 -12.48 2.29 -12.49
N VAL A 333 -13.43 2.58 -11.59
CA VAL A 333 -14.49 3.56 -11.85
C VAL A 333 -13.90 4.94 -12.07
N ALA A 334 -12.92 5.35 -11.25
CA ALA A 334 -12.23 6.63 -11.36
C ALA A 334 -11.60 6.85 -12.75
N ARG A 335 -10.95 5.81 -13.29
CA ARG A 335 -10.36 5.85 -14.64
C ARG A 335 -11.42 6.13 -15.71
N VAL A 336 -12.55 5.46 -15.60
CA VAL A 336 -13.65 5.67 -16.54
C VAL A 336 -14.24 7.08 -16.38
N VAL A 337 -14.49 7.53 -15.15
CA VAL A 337 -15.01 8.88 -14.88
C VAL A 337 -14.08 9.97 -15.43
N ALA A 338 -12.77 9.79 -15.31
CA ALA A 338 -11.77 10.73 -15.81
C ALA A 338 -11.74 10.86 -17.37
N GLU A 339 -12.30 9.91 -18.10
CA GLU A 339 -12.48 10.01 -19.56
C GLU A 339 -13.56 11.03 -19.96
N PHE A 340 -14.38 11.51 -18.99
CA PHE A 340 -15.50 12.41 -19.21
C PHE A 340 -15.26 13.75 -18.50
N PRO A 341 -14.88 14.80 -19.23
CA PRO A 341 -14.53 16.10 -18.64
C PRO A 341 -15.71 16.83 -17.99
N GLU A 342 -16.92 16.35 -18.18
CA GLU A 342 -18.14 16.86 -17.55
C GLU A 342 -18.28 16.38 -16.10
N LEU A 343 -17.55 15.33 -15.71
CA LEU A 343 -17.68 14.67 -14.42
C LEU A 343 -16.53 15.03 -13.46
N GLY A 344 -16.87 15.10 -12.20
CA GLY A 344 -15.92 15.29 -11.09
C GLY A 344 -15.86 14.08 -10.16
N ARG A 345 -16.19 14.29 -8.88
CA ARG A 345 -16.21 13.22 -7.87
C ARG A 345 -17.36 12.23 -8.14
N PHE A 346 -17.22 11.03 -7.58
CA PHE A 346 -18.23 10.00 -7.76
C PHE A 346 -18.39 9.12 -6.51
N GLN A 347 -19.56 8.47 -6.42
CA GLN A 347 -19.80 7.36 -5.49
C GLN A 347 -20.43 6.18 -6.24
N VAL A 348 -20.00 4.96 -5.91
CA VAL A 348 -20.73 3.73 -6.27
C VAL A 348 -21.53 3.30 -5.05
N VAL A 349 -22.84 3.40 -5.15
CA VAL A 349 -23.78 3.01 -4.10
C VAL A 349 -24.26 1.60 -4.39
N ILE A 350 -24.10 0.70 -3.42
CA ILE A 350 -24.50 -0.69 -3.52
C ILE A 350 -25.64 -0.94 -2.54
N GLU A 351 -26.73 -1.48 -3.06
CA GLU A 351 -27.97 -1.71 -2.32
C GLU A 351 -28.51 -3.11 -2.65
N HIS A 352 -29.28 -3.67 -1.74
CA HIS A 352 -30.10 -4.85 -2.00
C HIS A 352 -31.56 -4.48 -1.70
N PRO A 353 -32.29 -3.94 -2.71
CA PRO A 353 -33.66 -3.51 -2.51
C PRO A 353 -34.57 -4.67 -2.10
N ALA A 354 -35.48 -4.40 -1.16
CA ALA A 354 -36.41 -5.40 -0.67
C ALA A 354 -37.23 -5.98 -1.83
N GLY A 355 -37.27 -7.32 -1.93
CA GLY A 355 -37.98 -8.04 -2.99
C GLY A 355 -37.21 -8.20 -4.31
N GLU A 356 -36.02 -7.64 -4.46
CA GLU A 356 -35.16 -7.90 -5.62
C GLU A 356 -34.28 -9.15 -5.38
N ARG A 357 -34.09 -9.93 -6.45
CA ARG A 357 -33.25 -11.14 -6.41
C ARG A 357 -31.76 -10.82 -6.36
N TYR A 358 -31.37 -9.67 -6.87
CA TYR A 358 -29.96 -9.30 -7.04
C TYR A 358 -29.68 -7.91 -6.47
N GLU A 359 -28.44 -7.74 -6.00
CA GLU A 359 -27.89 -6.45 -5.61
C GLU A 359 -27.89 -5.47 -6.79
N ARG A 360 -28.11 -4.20 -6.48
CA ARG A 360 -28.00 -3.09 -7.41
C ARG A 360 -26.78 -2.25 -7.07
N ALA A 361 -25.98 -1.91 -8.07
CA ALA A 361 -24.89 -0.97 -7.93
C ALA A 361 -25.14 0.21 -8.86
N THR A 362 -25.08 1.43 -8.32
CA THR A 362 -25.32 2.68 -9.06
C THR A 362 -24.14 3.61 -8.90
N LEU A 363 -23.55 4.05 -10.01
CA LEU A 363 -22.62 5.17 -10.03
C LEU A 363 -23.40 6.47 -9.89
N ARG A 364 -23.14 7.23 -8.82
CA ARG A 364 -23.52 8.65 -8.69
C ARG A 364 -22.30 9.48 -9.09
N ALA A 365 -22.39 10.24 -10.17
CA ALA A 365 -21.29 11.06 -10.67
C ALA A 365 -21.66 12.55 -10.59
N GLY A 366 -20.79 13.33 -9.95
CA GLY A 366 -20.95 14.77 -9.80
C GLY A 366 -20.71 15.50 -11.12
N LEU A 367 -21.60 16.40 -11.51
CA LEU A 367 -21.45 17.24 -12.68
C LEU A 367 -20.67 18.51 -12.33
N VAL A 368 -19.59 18.74 -13.06
CA VAL A 368 -18.76 19.96 -13.01
C VAL A 368 -18.98 20.85 -14.24
N ARG A 369 -19.66 20.33 -15.25
CA ARG A 369 -20.03 21.03 -16.49
C ARG A 369 -21.40 20.55 -16.98
N GLU A 370 -21.97 21.24 -17.97
CA GLU A 370 -23.21 20.84 -18.61
C GLU A 370 -23.09 19.46 -19.28
N ALA A 371 -24.04 18.59 -19.04
CA ALA A 371 -24.04 17.22 -19.51
C ALA A 371 -24.62 17.09 -20.92
N PRO A 372 -23.93 16.53 -21.91
CA PRO A 372 -24.52 16.10 -23.17
C PRO A 372 -25.64 15.07 -22.95
N THR A 373 -26.63 15.05 -23.80
CA THR A 373 -27.80 14.16 -23.69
C THR A 373 -27.43 12.67 -23.74
N ASP A 374 -26.34 12.31 -24.39
CA ASP A 374 -25.85 10.96 -24.54
C ASP A 374 -24.83 10.50 -23.46
N LEU A 375 -24.48 11.40 -22.53
CA LEU A 375 -23.43 11.17 -21.52
C LEU A 375 -23.68 9.90 -20.69
N VAL A 376 -24.90 9.72 -20.17
CA VAL A 376 -25.28 8.56 -19.35
C VAL A 376 -25.07 7.25 -20.11
N GLY A 377 -25.49 7.19 -21.38
CA GLY A 377 -25.35 5.98 -22.21
C GLY A 377 -23.90 5.65 -22.52
N ARG A 378 -23.07 6.65 -22.80
CA ARG A 378 -21.62 6.49 -23.05
C ARG A 378 -20.91 6.02 -21.79
N LEU A 379 -21.18 6.66 -20.66
CA LEU A 379 -20.60 6.33 -19.36
C LEU A 379 -20.98 4.91 -18.92
N ALA A 380 -22.25 4.52 -19.00
CA ALA A 380 -22.71 3.18 -18.64
C ALA A 380 -22.03 2.08 -19.49
N ARG A 381 -21.92 2.30 -20.80
CA ARG A 381 -21.22 1.37 -21.70
C ARG A 381 -19.75 1.22 -21.31
N ARG A 382 -19.07 2.33 -21.07
CA ARG A 382 -17.65 2.34 -20.75
C ARG A 382 -17.36 1.70 -19.38
N LEU A 383 -18.26 1.92 -18.40
CA LEU A 383 -18.22 1.25 -17.11
C LEU A 383 -18.37 -0.26 -17.26
N LYS A 384 -19.34 -0.73 -18.03
CA LYS A 384 -19.57 -2.17 -18.25
C LYS A 384 -18.36 -2.86 -18.86
N GLU A 385 -17.72 -2.22 -19.85
CA GLU A 385 -16.49 -2.74 -20.48
C GLU A 385 -15.33 -2.85 -19.49
N THR A 386 -15.23 -1.91 -18.52
CA THR A 386 -14.09 -1.83 -17.61
C THR A 386 -14.30 -2.61 -16.31
N VAL A 387 -15.49 -2.52 -15.73
CA VAL A 387 -15.84 -3.13 -14.43
C VAL A 387 -16.41 -4.54 -14.60
N LEU A 388 -16.83 -4.92 -15.81
CA LEU A 388 -17.50 -6.19 -16.15
C LEU A 388 -18.80 -6.41 -15.37
N LEU A 389 -19.46 -5.32 -14.99
CA LEU A 389 -20.72 -5.29 -14.27
C LEU A 389 -21.59 -4.15 -14.81
N ASP A 390 -22.89 -4.40 -14.97
CA ASP A 390 -23.84 -3.34 -15.28
C ASP A 390 -24.07 -2.47 -14.03
N LEU A 391 -23.60 -1.23 -14.09
CA LEU A 391 -23.85 -0.20 -13.09
C LEU A 391 -24.96 0.73 -13.58
N GLY A 392 -25.94 1.02 -12.71
CA GLY A 392 -26.81 2.17 -12.91
C GLY A 392 -25.99 3.46 -12.93
N VAL A 393 -26.44 4.49 -13.63
CA VAL A 393 -25.78 5.80 -13.66
C VAL A 393 -26.76 6.88 -13.26
N ALA A 394 -26.41 7.67 -12.25
CA ALA A 394 -27.14 8.85 -11.80
C ALA A 394 -26.20 10.06 -11.80
N LEU A 395 -26.51 11.07 -12.59
CA LEU A 395 -25.82 12.35 -12.57
C LEU A 395 -26.42 13.21 -11.47
N VAL A 396 -25.57 13.79 -10.63
CA VAL A 396 -25.94 14.61 -9.47
C VAL A 396 -25.13 15.89 -9.45
N ALA A 397 -25.50 16.87 -8.61
CA ALA A 397 -24.63 18.02 -8.42
C ALA A 397 -23.32 17.61 -7.74
N GLU A 398 -22.19 18.18 -8.15
CA GLU A 398 -20.86 17.88 -7.57
C GLU A 398 -20.84 18.02 -6.03
N ALA A 399 -21.58 19.00 -5.49
CA ALA A 399 -21.71 19.24 -4.06
C ALA A 399 -22.42 18.11 -3.28
N GLU A 400 -23.16 17.23 -3.96
CA GLU A 400 -23.81 16.07 -3.34
C GLU A 400 -22.85 14.89 -3.13
N ILE A 401 -21.67 14.93 -3.73
CA ILE A 401 -20.65 13.91 -3.58
C ILE A 401 -19.65 14.36 -2.52
N PRO A 402 -19.41 13.57 -1.46
CA PRO A 402 -18.44 13.91 -0.42
C PRO A 402 -17.03 14.14 -0.96
N GLU A 403 -16.26 15.01 -0.30
CA GLU A 403 -14.91 15.36 -0.73
C GLU A 403 -13.93 14.16 -0.69
N ASP A 404 -14.10 13.27 0.27
CA ASP A 404 -13.28 12.06 0.43
C ASP A 404 -13.60 10.96 -0.62
N ALA A 405 -14.64 11.14 -1.41
CA ALA A 405 -14.94 10.30 -2.57
C ALA A 405 -14.09 10.62 -3.81
N GLY A 406 -13.27 11.67 -3.75
CA GLY A 406 -12.34 12.08 -4.79
C GLY A 406 -10.93 11.57 -4.61
N PRO A 407 -10.03 11.88 -5.60
CA PRO A 407 -8.63 11.54 -5.50
C PRO A 407 -7.95 12.22 -4.29
N PRO A 408 -6.81 11.69 -3.80
CA PRO A 408 -6.13 10.49 -4.30
C PRO A 408 -6.61 9.18 -3.68
N ARG A 409 -7.46 9.20 -2.67
CA ARG A 409 -7.77 8.01 -1.85
C ARG A 409 -9.10 7.35 -2.16
N TYR A 410 -10.08 8.09 -2.69
CA TYR A 410 -11.43 7.59 -2.97
C TYR A 410 -12.11 6.89 -1.76
N ALA A 411 -11.81 7.31 -0.54
CA ALA A 411 -12.28 6.64 0.68
C ALA A 411 -13.81 6.59 0.79
N GLY A 412 -14.49 7.66 0.39
CA GLY A 412 -15.94 7.78 0.34
C GLY A 412 -16.58 7.30 -0.97
N ALA A 413 -15.80 6.77 -1.93
CA ALA A 413 -16.31 6.44 -3.26
C ALA A 413 -17.15 5.15 -3.32
N MET A 414 -17.05 4.26 -2.33
CA MET A 414 -17.79 2.99 -2.30
C MET A 414 -18.73 2.95 -1.09
N VAL A 415 -20.00 3.14 -1.34
CA VAL A 415 -21.05 3.20 -0.30
C VAL A 415 -21.86 1.90 -0.32
N ASP A 416 -21.72 1.09 0.73
CA ASP A 416 -22.46 -0.17 0.88
C ASP A 416 -23.65 0.06 1.81
N ARG A 417 -24.86 -0.08 1.28
CA ARG A 417 -26.14 0.08 1.99
C ARG A 417 -26.90 -1.24 2.10
N ARG A 418 -26.26 -2.36 1.82
CA ARG A 418 -26.87 -3.66 2.03
C ARG A 418 -27.07 -3.86 3.53
N THR A 419 -28.29 -4.12 3.93
CA THR A 419 -28.57 -4.62 5.30
C THR A 419 -28.13 -6.06 5.39
N HIS A 420 -27.16 -6.35 6.27
CA HIS A 420 -26.66 -7.70 6.58
C HIS A 420 -27.62 -8.42 7.52
#